data_6ffdc83801a0fcefc8f7365b82abb3d3
#
_entry.id   6ffdc83801a0fcefc8f7365b82abb3d3
#
_cell.length_a   1.000
_cell.length_b   1.000
_cell.length_c   1.000
_cell.angle_alpha   90.00
_cell.angle_beta   90.00
_cell.angle_gamma   90.00
#
_symmetry.space_group_name_H-M   'P 1'
#
loop_
_entity.id
_entity.type
_entity.pdbx_description
1 polymer ?
#
loop_
_entity_poly.entity_id
_entity_poly.type
_entity_poly.pdbx_seq_one_letter_code
_entity_poly.pdbx_strand_id
1 'polypeptide(L)'
;MEFKVDEASYQYLKPSKSTRRAQYPSGLRQDSNLTIPILPAELVTEILSRLPVKPLLRFTRVSKSWLALISGDKFIKAHLNLSANNKDYIDRKVIMSSYPQNIYNLKECTLRSLFYDSVTKAFDLDCPIKSYERSLSFVGSVNGLICLRIQNNDYFIWNPSIRKYKKLPNPRPAKLVAYPRVYGFGYDELDDDYKVVVRFYQYPKNTGFEVIYSLKSNSWRSGDNGGCVRANGRGMFVNGKLHWTTDADFYNRNSKNIISFDLADEKWEMVEGPCYGEGTDFLEVGVLNSDLSVIEYRRPNIDLWVMTEYGVKESWMKILSIEYHNNDFLNPPFLMSNKGEILVMLGSTFKIYKDGLFKNPKFINFNGYCKAEIYLESLVCPFSTRGN
;
A
#
# COMPACT_ATOMS: atom_id res chain seq x y z
N MET A 1 37.61 -2.09 -1.44
CA MET A 1 37.13 -1.69 -2.78
C MET A 1 35.92 -0.80 -2.57
N GLU A 2 36.19 0.49 -2.55
CA GLU A 2 35.18 1.55 -2.44
C GLU A 2 34.54 1.76 -3.81
N PHE A 3 33.25 1.57 -3.94
CA PHE A 3 32.52 2.00 -5.14
C PHE A 3 32.00 3.41 -4.93
N LYS A 4 32.65 4.36 -5.62
CA LYS A 4 32.13 5.70 -5.80
C LYS A 4 30.80 5.64 -6.55
N VAL A 5 29.83 6.34 -6.03
CA VAL A 5 28.55 6.59 -6.70
C VAL A 5 28.75 7.75 -7.64
N ASP A 6 28.69 7.50 -8.95
CA ASP A 6 28.70 8.55 -9.96
C ASP A 6 27.37 9.29 -9.98
N GLU A 7 27.45 10.59 -9.75
CA GLU A 7 26.40 11.56 -10.05
C GLU A 7 26.21 11.60 -11.56
N ALA A 8 25.12 11.01 -12.05
CA ALA A 8 24.74 11.10 -13.45
C ALA A 8 24.27 12.52 -13.78
N SER A 9 25.15 13.24 -14.46
CA SER A 9 24.97 14.56 -15.04
C SER A 9 23.73 14.65 -15.95
N TYR A 10 22.85 15.58 -15.63
CA TYR A 10 21.80 16.07 -16.54
C TYR A 10 22.43 16.86 -17.68
N GLN A 11 22.49 16.30 -18.86
CA GLN A 11 22.79 17.05 -20.09
C GLN A 11 21.56 17.84 -20.54
N TYR A 12 21.62 19.15 -20.37
CA TYR A 12 20.68 20.08 -20.98
C TYR A 12 20.94 20.16 -22.50
N LEU A 13 19.98 19.74 -23.29
CA LEU A 13 19.93 20.05 -24.71
C LEU A 13 19.60 21.55 -24.88
N LYS A 14 20.56 22.31 -25.39
CA LYS A 14 20.37 23.70 -25.80
C LYS A 14 19.46 23.76 -27.03
N PRO A 15 18.45 24.62 -27.07
CA PRO A 15 17.68 24.84 -28.29
C PRO A 15 18.48 25.66 -29.30
N SER A 16 18.56 25.20 -30.54
CA SER A 16 19.15 25.89 -31.66
C SER A 16 18.35 27.14 -32.01
N LYS A 17 19.05 28.28 -32.08
CA LYS A 17 18.49 29.55 -32.57
C LYS A 17 18.28 29.47 -34.08
N SER A 18 17.03 29.43 -34.53
CA SER A 18 16.68 29.76 -35.89
C SER A 18 15.86 31.05 -35.88
N THR A 19 16.51 32.12 -36.20
CA THR A 19 15.90 33.44 -36.44
C THR A 19 15.26 33.46 -37.82
N ARG A 20 13.93 33.36 -37.88
CA ARG A 20 13.17 33.91 -38.99
C ARG A 20 12.23 35.00 -38.46
N ARG A 21 12.63 36.23 -38.75
CA ARG A 21 11.84 37.45 -38.52
C ARG A 21 10.69 37.47 -39.51
N ALA A 22 9.48 37.18 -39.05
CA ALA A 22 8.28 37.43 -39.80
C ALA A 22 7.88 38.91 -39.59
N GLN A 23 7.87 39.70 -40.65
CA GLN A 23 7.28 41.04 -40.67
C GLN A 23 5.78 40.91 -40.61
N TYR A 24 5.16 41.46 -39.56
CA TYR A 24 3.72 41.63 -39.44
C TYR A 24 3.34 43.03 -39.95
N PRO A 25 2.22 43.16 -40.69
CA PRO A 25 1.74 44.48 -41.16
C PRO A 25 1.26 45.30 -39.95
N SER A 26 1.75 46.53 -39.89
CA SER A 26 1.26 47.57 -38.99
C SER A 26 -0.16 47.96 -39.36
N GLY A 27 -1.12 47.67 -38.50
CA GLY A 27 -2.46 48.19 -38.63
C GLY A 27 -3.58 47.27 -38.15
N LEU A 28 -3.66 47.07 -36.84
CA LEU A 28 -4.91 46.70 -36.20
C LEU A 28 -5.01 47.38 -34.83
N ARG A 29 -6.09 48.08 -34.69
CA ARG A 29 -6.53 48.92 -33.58
C ARG A 29 -6.31 48.21 -32.22
N GLN A 30 -5.87 49.00 -31.24
CA GLN A 30 -6.06 48.75 -29.83
C GLN A 30 -7.55 48.53 -29.55
N ASP A 31 -7.97 47.31 -29.46
CA ASP A 31 -9.23 46.95 -28.87
C ASP A 31 -9.01 46.08 -27.64
N SER A 32 -9.47 46.71 -26.56
CA SER A 32 -9.91 46.10 -25.32
C SER A 32 -8.93 45.10 -24.62
N ASN A 33 -8.49 45.52 -23.45
CA ASN A 33 -8.01 44.68 -22.35
C ASN A 33 -8.94 43.50 -22.14
N LEU A 34 -8.74 42.42 -22.87
CA LEU A 34 -9.16 41.10 -22.47
C LEU A 34 -8.21 40.67 -21.34
N THR A 35 -8.40 41.26 -20.18
CA THR A 35 -7.88 40.66 -18.93
C THR A 35 -8.56 39.32 -18.79
N ILE A 36 -7.88 38.26 -19.20
CA ILE A 36 -8.30 36.89 -18.85
C ILE A 36 -8.48 36.92 -17.33
N PRO A 37 -9.70 36.68 -16.80
CA PRO A 37 -9.90 36.72 -15.36
C PRO A 37 -8.99 35.67 -14.72
N ILE A 38 -8.01 36.14 -13.94
CA ILE A 38 -7.12 35.27 -13.19
C ILE A 38 -7.98 34.63 -12.12
N LEU A 39 -8.15 33.30 -12.20
CA LEU A 39 -8.86 32.54 -11.16
C LEU A 39 -8.20 32.79 -9.80
N PRO A 40 -8.98 33.05 -8.75
CA PRO A 40 -8.47 33.11 -7.39
C PRO A 40 -7.65 31.86 -7.03
N ALA A 41 -6.59 32.03 -6.24
CA ALA A 41 -5.68 30.92 -5.89
C ALA A 41 -6.39 29.78 -5.17
N GLU A 42 -7.43 30.11 -4.41
CA GLU A 42 -8.27 29.15 -3.70
C GLU A 42 -9.02 28.23 -4.67
N LEU A 43 -9.62 28.79 -5.71
CA LEU A 43 -10.32 28.01 -6.74
C LEU A 43 -9.36 27.15 -7.55
N VAL A 44 -8.17 27.67 -7.87
CA VAL A 44 -7.11 26.88 -8.51
C VAL A 44 -6.73 25.71 -7.65
N THR A 45 -6.54 25.93 -6.34
CA THR A 45 -6.19 24.88 -5.38
C THR A 45 -7.27 23.81 -5.29
N GLU A 46 -8.54 24.23 -5.23
CA GLU A 46 -9.67 23.31 -5.17
C GLU A 46 -9.81 22.47 -6.44
N ILE A 47 -9.68 23.09 -7.62
CA ILE A 47 -9.71 22.37 -8.89
C ILE A 47 -8.57 21.36 -8.96
N LEU A 48 -7.34 21.77 -8.64
CA LEU A 48 -6.17 20.89 -8.69
C LEU A 48 -6.29 19.73 -7.69
N SER A 49 -6.83 19.97 -6.49
CA SER A 49 -6.95 18.93 -5.47
C SER A 49 -7.89 17.78 -5.86
N ARG A 50 -8.77 18.00 -6.85
CA ARG A 50 -9.69 16.96 -7.37
C ARG A 50 -9.13 16.20 -8.57
N LEU A 51 -7.94 16.55 -9.04
CA LEU A 51 -7.34 15.88 -10.21
C LEU A 51 -6.53 14.65 -9.80
N PRO A 52 -6.51 13.60 -10.64
CA PRO A 52 -5.62 12.44 -10.42
C PRO A 52 -4.14 12.86 -10.38
N VAL A 53 -3.30 12.04 -9.74
CA VAL A 53 -1.86 12.33 -9.54
C VAL A 53 -1.12 12.57 -10.86
N LYS A 54 -1.39 11.78 -11.89
CA LYS A 54 -0.69 11.89 -13.17
C LYS A 54 -0.86 13.25 -13.87
N PRO A 55 -2.05 13.84 -13.99
CA PRO A 55 -2.23 15.24 -14.40
C PRO A 55 -1.50 16.24 -13.51
N LEU A 56 -1.58 16.09 -12.18
CA LEU A 56 -0.92 17.00 -11.23
C LEU A 56 0.59 17.03 -11.45
N LEU A 57 1.22 15.89 -11.66
CA LEU A 57 2.66 15.81 -11.98
C LEU A 57 3.03 16.54 -13.30
N ARG A 58 2.12 16.61 -14.26
CA ARG A 58 2.32 17.42 -15.48
C ARG A 58 2.20 18.90 -15.17
N PHE A 59 1.24 19.26 -14.32
CA PHE A 59 0.99 20.63 -13.94
C PHE A 59 2.09 21.26 -13.08
N THR A 60 2.91 20.49 -12.38
CA THR A 60 4.11 21.02 -11.72
C THR A 60 5.09 21.73 -12.68
N ARG A 61 4.97 21.48 -13.98
CA ARG A 61 5.81 22.10 -15.02
C ARG A 61 5.23 23.40 -15.60
N VAL A 62 4.03 23.79 -15.23
CA VAL A 62 3.34 24.98 -15.78
C VAL A 62 3.97 26.26 -15.26
N SER A 63 4.21 26.34 -13.95
CA SER A 63 4.84 27.50 -13.32
C SER A 63 5.51 27.12 -11.99
N LYS A 64 6.38 28.01 -11.50
CA LYS A 64 6.99 27.85 -10.17
C LYS A 64 5.97 27.88 -9.05
N SER A 65 4.91 28.69 -9.19
CA SER A 65 3.83 28.77 -8.20
C SER A 65 3.01 27.48 -8.14
N TRP A 66 2.69 26.87 -9.28
CA TRP A 66 2.02 25.57 -9.32
C TRP A 66 2.89 24.43 -8.79
N LEU A 67 4.18 24.45 -9.10
CA LEU A 67 5.12 23.51 -8.50
C LEU A 67 5.13 23.63 -6.98
N ALA A 68 5.25 24.85 -6.44
CA ALA A 68 5.25 25.08 -5.00
C ALA A 68 3.92 24.66 -4.35
N LEU A 69 2.78 24.95 -5.00
CA LEU A 69 1.46 24.57 -4.52
C LEU A 69 1.33 23.03 -4.45
N ILE A 70 1.55 22.35 -5.57
CA ILE A 70 1.33 20.89 -5.70
C ILE A 70 2.31 20.09 -4.84
N SER A 71 3.53 20.63 -4.61
CA SER A 71 4.55 19.99 -3.77
C SER A 71 4.44 20.35 -2.28
N GLY A 72 3.51 21.23 -1.91
CA GLY A 72 3.31 21.67 -0.53
C GLY A 72 2.58 20.61 0.32
N ASP A 73 3.04 20.41 1.56
CA ASP A 73 2.49 19.39 2.47
C ASP A 73 0.97 19.54 2.68
N LYS A 74 0.47 20.79 2.80
CA LYS A 74 -0.96 21.05 2.94
C LYS A 74 -1.76 20.56 1.74
N PHE A 75 -1.27 20.80 0.53
CA PHE A 75 -1.91 20.34 -0.70
C PHE A 75 -1.88 18.81 -0.79
N ILE A 76 -0.73 18.20 -0.52
CA ILE A 76 -0.55 16.74 -0.56
C ILE A 76 -1.51 16.06 0.41
N LYS A 77 -1.63 16.55 1.65
CA LYS A 77 -2.57 16.01 2.65
C LYS A 77 -4.03 16.21 2.25
N ALA A 78 -4.40 17.38 1.75
CA ALA A 78 -5.77 17.65 1.27
C ALA A 78 -6.14 16.73 0.08
N HIS A 79 -5.25 16.60 -0.90
CA HIS A 79 -5.42 15.70 -2.04
C HIS A 79 -5.55 14.23 -1.60
N LEU A 80 -4.69 13.79 -0.67
CA LEU A 80 -4.74 12.43 -0.13
C LEU A 80 -6.09 12.14 0.53
N ASN A 81 -6.60 13.06 1.37
CA ASN A 81 -7.89 12.91 2.04
C ASN A 81 -9.06 12.84 1.05
N LEU A 82 -9.05 13.68 0.00
CA LEU A 82 -10.07 13.63 -1.04
C LEU A 82 -10.03 12.31 -1.81
N SER A 83 -8.84 11.85 -2.18
CA SER A 83 -8.65 10.57 -2.90
C SER A 83 -9.02 9.36 -2.04
N ALA A 84 -8.69 9.37 -0.74
CA ALA A 84 -9.03 8.28 0.17
C ALA A 84 -10.54 8.11 0.35
N ASN A 85 -11.29 9.22 0.35
CA ASN A 85 -12.74 9.25 0.49
C ASN A 85 -13.50 9.07 -0.84
N ASN A 86 -12.78 8.96 -1.96
CA ASN A 86 -13.41 8.76 -3.28
C ASN A 86 -13.96 7.33 -3.40
N LYS A 87 -15.29 7.21 -3.45
CA LYS A 87 -16.00 5.93 -3.55
C LYS A 87 -15.94 5.29 -4.95
N ASP A 88 -15.52 6.03 -5.96
CA ASP A 88 -15.50 5.53 -7.36
C ASP A 88 -14.23 4.74 -7.70
N TYR A 89 -13.32 4.55 -6.76
CA TYR A 89 -12.04 3.81 -6.91
C TYR A 89 -11.11 4.33 -8.02
N ILE A 90 -11.33 5.56 -8.50
CA ILE A 90 -10.57 6.11 -9.63
C ILE A 90 -9.07 6.16 -9.33
N ASP A 91 -8.74 6.51 -8.09
CA ASP A 91 -7.36 6.69 -7.64
C ASP A 91 -6.77 5.43 -6.98
N ARG A 92 -7.51 4.31 -6.94
CA ARG A 92 -7.02 3.05 -6.37
C ARG A 92 -6.59 2.09 -7.46
N LYS A 93 -5.46 1.45 -7.21
CA LYS A 93 -4.87 0.46 -8.09
C LYS A 93 -4.52 -0.83 -7.34
N VAL A 94 -4.43 -1.90 -8.09
CA VAL A 94 -3.88 -3.18 -7.62
C VAL A 94 -2.52 -3.36 -8.24
N ILE A 95 -1.51 -3.57 -7.40
CA ILE A 95 -0.22 -4.11 -7.82
C ILE A 95 -0.27 -5.62 -7.69
N MET A 96 0.20 -6.29 -8.71
CA MET A 96 0.29 -7.74 -8.77
C MET A 96 1.73 -8.14 -9.02
N SER A 97 2.25 -9.07 -8.22
CA SER A 97 3.52 -9.70 -8.50
C SER A 97 3.30 -11.08 -9.09
N SER A 98 3.85 -11.33 -10.25
CA SER A 98 3.93 -12.66 -10.84
C SER A 98 5.37 -13.17 -10.82
N TYR A 99 5.54 -14.49 -10.77
CA TYR A 99 6.86 -15.13 -10.73
C TYR A 99 7.03 -16.15 -11.88
N PRO A 100 6.92 -15.70 -13.16
CA PRO A 100 7.18 -16.56 -14.27
C PRO A 100 8.71 -16.75 -14.41
N GLN A 101 9.15 -17.99 -14.61
CA GLN A 101 10.54 -18.33 -14.92
C GLN A 101 11.58 -17.75 -13.92
N ASN A 102 11.24 -17.74 -12.62
CA ASN A 102 12.11 -17.22 -11.57
C ASN A 102 12.43 -15.70 -11.63
N ILE A 103 11.62 -14.93 -12.34
CA ILE A 103 11.74 -13.48 -12.42
C ILE A 103 10.48 -12.82 -11.82
N TYR A 104 10.66 -11.91 -10.87
CA TYR A 104 9.55 -11.10 -10.35
C TYR A 104 9.19 -9.98 -11.32
N ASN A 105 7.97 -10.03 -11.81
CA ASN A 105 7.37 -8.97 -12.60
C ASN A 105 6.25 -8.30 -11.78
N LEU A 106 6.32 -6.99 -11.67
CA LEU A 106 5.25 -6.21 -11.10
C LEU A 106 4.40 -5.62 -12.22
N LYS A 107 3.10 -5.83 -12.10
CA LYS A 107 2.10 -5.22 -12.97
C LYS A 107 1.07 -4.49 -12.15
N GLU A 108 0.44 -3.49 -12.75
CA GLU A 108 -0.66 -2.78 -12.12
C GLU A 108 -1.88 -2.71 -13.01
N CYS A 109 -3.05 -2.62 -12.39
CA CYS A 109 -4.30 -2.27 -13.05
C CYS A 109 -5.14 -1.39 -12.13
N THR A 110 -6.15 -0.71 -12.67
CA THR A 110 -7.08 0.06 -11.85
C THR A 110 -8.15 -0.85 -11.25
N LEU A 111 -8.57 -0.58 -10.02
CA LEU A 111 -9.69 -1.30 -9.40
C LEU A 111 -10.98 -1.15 -10.20
N ARG A 112 -11.20 0.03 -10.78
CA ARG A 112 -12.35 0.27 -11.64
C ARG A 112 -12.42 -0.73 -12.80
N SER A 113 -11.27 -0.98 -13.47
CA SER A 113 -11.21 -1.94 -14.57
C SER A 113 -11.54 -3.37 -14.12
N LEU A 114 -11.09 -3.77 -12.92
CA LEU A 114 -11.39 -5.10 -12.37
C LEU A 114 -12.90 -5.33 -12.17
N PHE A 115 -13.62 -4.32 -11.67
CA PHE A 115 -15.04 -4.46 -11.38
C PHE A 115 -15.92 -4.29 -12.63
N TYR A 116 -15.59 -3.34 -13.52
CA TYR A 116 -16.54 -2.84 -14.49
C TYR A 116 -16.17 -3.10 -15.95
N ASP A 117 -14.90 -3.35 -16.27
CA ASP A 117 -14.51 -3.61 -17.64
C ASP A 117 -14.72 -5.10 -18.00
N SER A 118 -15.07 -5.36 -19.25
CA SER A 118 -15.17 -6.73 -19.76
C SER A 118 -13.82 -7.44 -19.79
N VAL A 119 -12.74 -6.67 -19.94
CA VAL A 119 -11.36 -7.14 -19.97
C VAL A 119 -10.45 -6.14 -19.26
N THR A 120 -9.70 -6.61 -18.27
CA THR A 120 -8.73 -5.79 -17.52
C THR A 120 -7.36 -5.89 -18.17
N LYS A 121 -6.78 -4.74 -18.51
CA LYS A 121 -5.40 -4.67 -19.00
C LYS A 121 -4.45 -4.41 -17.83
N ALA A 122 -3.51 -5.33 -17.64
CA ALA A 122 -2.41 -5.14 -16.70
C ALA A 122 -1.22 -4.48 -17.42
N PHE A 123 -0.64 -3.45 -16.79
CA PHE A 123 0.51 -2.70 -17.30
C PHE A 123 1.75 -3.04 -16.49
N ASP A 124 2.88 -3.13 -17.16
CA ASP A 124 4.16 -3.31 -16.48
C ASP A 124 4.45 -2.09 -15.60
N LEU A 125 4.84 -2.35 -14.37
CA LEU A 125 5.18 -1.34 -13.40
C LEU A 125 6.70 -1.29 -13.26
N ASP A 126 7.29 -0.13 -13.58
CA ASP A 126 8.73 0.08 -13.45
C ASP A 126 9.09 0.15 -11.95
N CYS A 127 9.43 -1.02 -11.41
CA CYS A 127 9.92 -1.12 -10.04
C CYS A 127 11.39 -0.72 -10.02
N PRO A 128 11.79 0.22 -9.15
CA PRO A 128 13.18 0.68 -9.06
C PRO A 128 14.14 -0.41 -8.58
N ILE A 129 13.59 -1.53 -8.10
CA ILE A 129 14.35 -2.62 -7.52
C ILE A 129 14.43 -3.75 -8.54
N LYS A 130 15.40 -3.67 -9.42
CA LYS A 130 15.69 -4.70 -10.44
C LYS A 130 16.54 -5.81 -9.83
N SER A 131 15.90 -6.77 -9.17
CA SER A 131 16.58 -7.96 -8.67
C SER A 131 15.87 -9.20 -9.17
N TYR A 132 16.44 -9.83 -10.19
CA TYR A 132 15.84 -10.92 -10.97
C TYR A 132 15.73 -12.25 -10.22
N GLU A 133 16.36 -12.42 -9.07
CA GLU A 133 16.46 -13.72 -8.38
C GLU A 133 15.95 -13.73 -6.94
N ARG A 134 15.29 -12.68 -6.49
CA ARG A 134 15.03 -12.49 -5.06
C ARG A 134 13.54 -12.42 -4.75
N SER A 135 13.11 -13.10 -3.70
CA SER A 135 11.72 -13.07 -3.23
C SER A 135 11.30 -11.66 -2.84
N LEU A 136 10.21 -11.17 -3.41
CA LEU A 136 9.56 -9.92 -3.06
C LEU A 136 8.33 -10.19 -2.21
N SER A 137 8.15 -9.42 -1.14
CA SER A 137 6.96 -9.46 -0.29
C SER A 137 6.46 -8.05 -0.02
N PHE A 138 5.15 -7.87 -0.09
CA PHE A 138 4.50 -6.65 0.38
C PHE A 138 4.47 -6.68 1.91
N VAL A 139 4.95 -5.62 2.54
CA VAL A 139 4.88 -5.41 3.99
C VAL A 139 3.60 -4.67 4.36
N GLY A 140 3.18 -3.74 3.53
CA GLY A 140 1.95 -2.99 3.67
C GLY A 140 1.86 -1.84 2.69
N SER A 141 0.66 -1.25 2.62
CA SER A 141 0.39 -0.05 1.84
C SER A 141 -0.46 0.92 2.67
N VAL A 142 -0.03 2.17 2.77
CA VAL A 142 -0.78 3.23 3.44
C VAL A 142 -0.48 4.59 2.78
N ASN A 143 -1.51 5.40 2.58
CA ASN A 143 -1.40 6.75 2.02
C ASN A 143 -0.63 6.82 0.67
N GLY A 144 -0.71 5.76 -0.12
CA GLY A 144 -0.02 5.64 -1.41
C GLY A 144 1.46 5.26 -1.33
N LEU A 145 2.01 5.10 -0.13
CA LEU A 145 3.31 4.48 0.08
C LEU A 145 3.16 2.97 0.23
N ILE A 146 4.04 2.23 -0.39
CA ILE A 146 4.12 0.78 -0.32
C ILE A 146 5.45 0.40 0.32
N CYS A 147 5.40 -0.39 1.38
CA CYS A 147 6.59 -0.98 1.96
C CYS A 147 6.82 -2.37 1.36
N LEU A 148 8.00 -2.56 0.79
CA LEU A 148 8.45 -3.81 0.18
C LEU A 148 9.58 -4.41 1.00
N ARG A 149 9.58 -5.72 1.13
CA ARG A 149 10.72 -6.49 1.65
C ARG A 149 11.27 -7.38 0.55
N ILE A 150 12.58 -7.33 0.35
CA ILE A 150 13.31 -8.18 -0.58
C ILE A 150 14.21 -9.12 0.21
N GLN A 151 14.60 -10.23 -0.39
CA GLN A 151 15.52 -11.21 0.16
C GLN A 151 16.66 -10.53 0.96
N ASN A 152 17.12 -11.14 2.06
CA ASN A 152 18.10 -10.61 3.00
C ASN A 152 17.61 -9.47 3.92
N ASN A 153 16.29 -9.26 4.03
CA ASN A 153 15.67 -8.24 4.86
C ASN A 153 16.01 -6.80 4.46
N ASP A 154 16.18 -6.57 3.17
CA ASP A 154 16.20 -5.22 2.61
C ASP A 154 14.76 -4.69 2.54
N TYR A 155 14.51 -3.57 3.18
CA TYR A 155 13.22 -2.89 3.19
C TYR A 155 13.27 -1.63 2.33
N PHE A 156 12.17 -1.36 1.63
CA PHE A 156 12.02 -0.19 0.77
C PHE A 156 10.66 0.42 1.00
N ILE A 157 10.60 1.74 1.10
CA ILE A 157 9.35 2.50 1.01
C ILE A 157 9.32 3.13 -0.38
N TRP A 158 8.23 2.89 -1.10
CA TRP A 158 8.09 3.28 -2.50
C TRP A 158 6.72 3.89 -2.76
N ASN A 159 6.69 4.99 -3.52
CA ASN A 159 5.46 5.52 -4.11
C ASN A 159 5.51 5.33 -5.63
N PRO A 160 4.73 4.40 -6.19
CA PRO A 160 4.69 4.14 -7.62
C PRO A 160 4.20 5.34 -8.43
N SER A 161 3.27 6.14 -7.89
CA SER A 161 2.63 7.25 -8.59
C SER A 161 3.61 8.35 -8.96
N ILE A 162 4.55 8.65 -8.07
CA ILE A 162 5.61 9.67 -8.28
C ILE A 162 6.98 9.06 -8.61
N ARG A 163 7.07 7.71 -8.69
CA ARG A 163 8.29 6.94 -8.99
C ARG A 163 9.47 7.24 -8.06
N LYS A 164 9.18 7.51 -6.77
CA LYS A 164 10.19 7.74 -5.75
C LYS A 164 10.23 6.58 -4.77
N TYR A 165 11.43 6.16 -4.39
CA TYR A 165 11.62 5.12 -3.39
C TYR A 165 12.78 5.45 -2.46
N LYS A 166 12.76 4.86 -1.28
CA LYS A 166 13.80 4.95 -0.27
C LYS A 166 14.16 3.55 0.20
N LYS A 167 15.45 3.19 0.13
CA LYS A 167 15.95 2.00 0.80
C LYS A 167 16.14 2.32 2.28
N LEU A 168 15.63 1.46 3.16
CA LEU A 168 15.78 1.62 4.60
C LEU A 168 17.14 1.07 5.05
N PRO A 169 17.72 1.59 6.14
CA PRO A 169 18.86 0.96 6.79
C PRO A 169 18.56 -0.50 7.14
N ASN A 170 19.58 -1.33 7.29
CA ASN A 170 19.35 -2.72 7.67
C ASN A 170 18.85 -2.79 9.13
N PRO A 171 17.69 -3.42 9.40
CA PRO A 171 17.14 -3.52 10.74
C PRO A 171 17.90 -4.47 11.66
N ARG A 172 18.80 -5.27 11.11
CA ARG A 172 19.45 -6.39 11.79
C ARG A 172 20.86 -6.05 12.24
N PRO A 173 21.25 -6.31 13.50
CA PRO A 173 22.66 -6.31 13.88
C PRO A 173 23.47 -7.30 13.03
N ALA A 174 24.61 -6.89 12.53
CA ALA A 174 25.42 -7.62 11.54
C ALA A 174 25.80 -9.06 11.91
N LYS A 175 25.81 -9.41 13.22
CA LYS A 175 26.22 -10.71 13.74
C LYS A 175 25.06 -11.64 14.14
N LEU A 176 23.80 -11.24 13.96
CA LEU A 176 22.67 -11.98 14.48
C LEU A 176 22.02 -12.83 13.37
N VAL A 177 21.97 -14.16 13.58
CA VAL A 177 21.18 -15.05 12.73
C VAL A 177 19.75 -15.06 13.25
N ALA A 178 18.92 -14.21 12.69
CA ALA A 178 17.52 -14.09 13.06
C ALA A 178 16.66 -13.86 11.81
N TYR A 179 15.43 -14.36 11.84
CA TYR A 179 14.49 -14.28 10.72
C TYR A 179 13.28 -13.43 11.13
N PRO A 180 12.81 -12.50 10.26
CA PRO A 180 11.61 -11.75 10.55
C PRO A 180 10.40 -12.67 10.41
N ARG A 181 9.63 -12.83 11.48
CA ARG A 181 8.37 -13.59 11.48
C ARG A 181 7.16 -12.69 11.46
N VAL A 182 7.26 -11.53 12.10
CA VAL A 182 6.19 -10.51 12.19
C VAL A 182 6.71 -9.25 11.55
N TYR A 183 5.92 -8.65 10.68
CA TYR A 183 6.26 -7.38 10.05
C TYR A 183 5.00 -6.65 9.62
N GLY A 184 5.02 -5.32 9.64
CA GLY A 184 3.93 -4.47 9.20
C GLY A 184 4.40 -3.06 8.89
N PHE A 185 3.56 -2.33 8.14
CA PHE A 185 3.79 -0.96 7.75
C PHE A 185 2.51 -0.16 7.95
N GLY A 186 2.60 0.98 8.61
CA GLY A 186 1.47 1.83 8.90
C GLY A 186 1.86 3.29 9.09
N TYR A 187 0.87 4.11 9.45
CA TYR A 187 1.00 5.52 9.65
C TYR A 187 0.51 5.92 11.03
N ASP A 188 1.36 6.63 11.77
CA ASP A 188 1.06 7.24 13.04
C ASP A 188 0.56 8.67 12.79
N GLU A 189 -0.74 8.89 13.05
CA GLU A 189 -1.38 10.18 12.82
C GLU A 189 -0.95 11.24 13.84
N LEU A 190 -0.61 10.82 15.07
CA LEU A 190 -0.22 11.75 16.14
C LEU A 190 1.15 12.36 15.87
N ASP A 191 2.09 11.54 15.45
CA ASP A 191 3.45 11.98 15.14
C ASP A 191 3.64 12.38 13.67
N ASP A 192 2.63 12.19 12.81
CA ASP A 192 2.73 12.38 11.35
C ASP A 192 3.93 11.61 10.80
N ASP A 193 3.99 10.30 11.08
CA ASP A 193 5.14 9.46 10.75
C ASP A 193 4.72 8.10 10.17
N TYR A 194 5.49 7.61 9.21
CA TYR A 194 5.34 6.27 8.67
C TYR A 194 6.27 5.33 9.42
N LYS A 195 5.71 4.26 9.97
CA LYS A 195 6.46 3.30 10.78
C LYS A 195 6.44 1.90 10.15
N VAL A 196 7.62 1.23 10.21
CA VAL A 196 7.74 -0.19 9.88
C VAL A 196 8.07 -0.94 11.16
N VAL A 197 7.24 -1.90 11.52
CA VAL A 197 7.46 -2.75 12.70
C VAL A 197 7.96 -4.11 12.21
N VAL A 198 9.06 -4.59 12.77
CA VAL A 198 9.62 -5.91 12.46
C VAL A 198 10.01 -6.62 13.75
N ARG A 199 9.53 -7.85 13.90
CA ARG A 199 9.95 -8.72 15.01
C ARG A 199 10.70 -9.91 14.46
N PHE A 200 11.94 -10.05 14.93
CA PHE A 200 12.84 -11.14 14.58
C PHE A 200 12.80 -12.23 15.64
N TYR A 201 12.92 -13.46 15.20
CA TYR A 201 13.09 -14.61 16.08
C TYR A 201 14.48 -15.24 15.88
N GLN A 202 15.13 -15.53 16.97
CA GLN A 202 16.45 -16.15 17.01
C GLN A 202 16.32 -17.64 17.31
N TYR A 203 16.81 -18.47 16.41
CA TYR A 203 16.91 -19.90 16.63
C TYR A 203 18.30 -20.25 17.19
N PRO A 204 18.47 -21.20 18.14
CA PRO A 204 17.44 -22.03 18.76
C PRO A 204 16.83 -21.43 20.05
N LYS A 205 17.20 -20.24 20.46
CA LYS A 205 16.82 -19.65 21.76
C LYS A 205 15.33 -19.31 21.88
N ASN A 206 14.57 -19.36 20.81
CA ASN A 206 13.15 -18.93 20.76
C ASN A 206 12.90 -17.53 21.36
N THR A 207 13.93 -16.69 21.40
CA THR A 207 13.82 -15.30 21.85
C THR A 207 13.56 -14.41 20.64
N GLY A 208 12.66 -13.45 20.81
CA GLY A 208 12.36 -12.44 19.77
C GLY A 208 12.86 -11.07 20.22
N PHE A 209 13.20 -10.23 19.27
CA PHE A 209 13.42 -8.81 19.50
C PHE A 209 12.66 -8.03 18.42
N GLU A 210 12.18 -6.85 18.83
CA GLU A 210 11.40 -5.97 17.99
C GLU A 210 12.21 -4.75 17.62
N VAL A 211 12.05 -4.31 16.39
CA VAL A 211 12.60 -3.04 15.91
C VAL A 211 11.53 -2.27 15.15
N ILE A 212 11.53 -0.97 15.36
CA ILE A 212 10.60 -0.04 14.76
C ILE A 212 11.39 0.99 13.97
N TYR A 213 11.08 1.11 12.70
CA TYR A 213 11.60 2.16 11.84
C TYR A 213 10.66 3.35 11.84
N SER A 214 11.23 4.55 11.93
CA SER A 214 10.55 5.81 11.72
C SER A 214 11.06 6.46 10.44
N LEU A 215 10.15 6.81 9.53
CA LEU A 215 10.51 7.51 8.30
C LEU A 215 10.99 8.93 8.62
N LYS A 216 10.40 9.55 9.63
CA LYS A 216 10.71 10.91 10.09
C LYS A 216 12.12 11.02 10.64
N SER A 217 12.57 10.07 11.46
CA SER A 217 13.93 10.03 12.01
C SER A 217 14.93 9.30 11.10
N ASN A 218 14.45 8.58 10.09
CA ASN A 218 15.25 7.73 9.20
C ASN A 218 16.10 6.69 9.94
N SER A 219 15.59 6.12 11.01
CA SER A 219 16.35 5.21 11.85
C SER A 219 15.48 4.10 12.42
N TRP A 220 16.14 2.95 12.70
CA TRP A 220 15.58 1.86 13.48
C TRP A 220 15.89 2.07 14.95
N ARG A 221 14.94 1.75 15.80
CA ARG A 221 15.13 1.65 17.25
C ARG A 221 14.56 0.34 17.77
N SER A 222 15.03 -0.11 18.92
CA SER A 222 14.44 -1.26 19.60
C SER A 222 13.06 -0.87 20.13
N GLY A 223 12.07 -1.74 19.90
CA GLY A 223 10.78 -1.68 20.58
C GLY A 223 10.89 -2.31 21.97
N ASP A 224 9.87 -2.05 22.79
CA ASP A 224 9.72 -2.79 24.05
C ASP A 224 9.48 -4.27 23.72
N ASN A 225 10.28 -5.14 24.29
CA ASN A 225 10.12 -6.59 24.13
C ASN A 225 8.88 -7.10 24.89
N GLY A 226 7.73 -6.45 24.68
CA GLY A 226 6.47 -6.72 25.33
C GLY A 226 6.00 -8.15 25.12
N GLY A 227 6.48 -9.02 26.01
CA GLY A 227 6.01 -10.39 26.13
C GLY A 227 6.31 -11.32 24.96
N CYS A 228 6.00 -12.57 25.13
CA CYS A 228 6.10 -13.61 24.11
C CYS A 228 4.90 -13.56 23.16
N VAL A 229 4.78 -12.48 22.36
CA VAL A 229 3.72 -12.37 21.36
C VAL A 229 4.04 -13.32 20.21
N ARG A 230 3.29 -14.40 20.10
CA ARG A 230 3.43 -15.38 19.02
C ARG A 230 2.51 -14.99 17.87
N ALA A 231 2.96 -14.08 17.03
CA ALA A 231 2.30 -13.76 15.79
C ALA A 231 3.17 -14.17 14.60
N ASN A 232 2.56 -14.30 13.43
CA ASN A 232 3.25 -14.63 12.21
C ASN A 232 2.78 -13.76 11.05
N GLY A 233 3.70 -13.55 10.12
CA GLY A 233 3.37 -12.99 8.83
C GLY A 233 3.25 -11.47 8.81
N ARG A 234 2.44 -11.03 7.91
CA ARG A 234 2.20 -9.62 7.60
C ARG A 234 1.11 -9.05 8.49
N GLY A 235 1.38 -7.87 9.09
CA GLY A 235 0.37 -7.10 9.82
C GLY A 235 -0.49 -6.27 8.89
N MET A 236 -1.77 -6.17 9.20
CA MET A 236 -2.74 -5.35 8.49
C MET A 236 -2.97 -4.04 9.22
N PHE A 237 -2.81 -2.94 8.52
CA PHE A 237 -2.98 -1.60 9.08
C PHE A 237 -4.44 -1.17 9.05
N VAL A 238 -5.02 -0.91 10.23
CA VAL A 238 -6.38 -0.39 10.42
C VAL A 238 -6.38 0.52 11.64
N ASN A 239 -6.99 1.68 11.52
CA ASN A 239 -7.24 2.60 12.63
C ASN A 239 -6.01 2.91 13.51
N GLY A 240 -4.88 3.28 12.87
CA GLY A 240 -3.64 3.62 13.57
C GLY A 240 -2.85 2.43 14.11
N LYS A 241 -3.36 1.21 13.99
CA LYS A 241 -2.77 -0.02 14.54
C LYS A 241 -2.46 -1.06 13.47
N LEU A 242 -1.47 -1.88 13.74
CA LEU A 242 -1.15 -3.07 12.94
C LEU A 242 -1.74 -4.31 13.63
N HIS A 243 -2.33 -5.22 12.85
CA HIS A 243 -3.04 -6.39 13.37
C HIS A 243 -2.48 -7.69 12.83
N TRP A 244 -2.42 -8.71 13.68
CA TRP A 244 -2.00 -10.08 13.32
C TRP A 244 -2.89 -11.09 14.02
N THR A 245 -2.89 -12.32 13.50
CA THR A 245 -3.35 -13.48 14.26
C THR A 245 -2.20 -14.06 15.05
N THR A 246 -2.51 -14.59 16.25
CA THR A 246 -1.52 -15.35 17.02
C THR A 246 -1.50 -16.78 16.54
N ASP A 247 -0.30 -17.38 16.50
CA ASP A 247 -0.19 -18.84 16.41
C ASP A 247 -0.77 -19.46 17.68
N ALA A 248 -1.56 -20.50 17.51
CA ALA A 248 -1.88 -21.38 18.62
C ALA A 248 -0.57 -21.91 19.22
N ASP A 249 -0.50 -22.02 20.54
CA ASP A 249 0.60 -22.70 21.20
C ASP A 249 0.84 -24.06 20.55
N PHE A 250 2.11 -24.48 20.40
CA PHE A 250 2.46 -25.83 19.90
C PHE A 250 1.69 -26.95 20.62
N TYR A 251 1.16 -26.66 21.81
CA TYR A 251 0.40 -27.58 22.66
C TYR A 251 -1.11 -27.29 22.72
N ASN A 252 -1.56 -26.06 22.35
CA ASN A 252 -2.97 -25.67 22.39
C ASN A 252 -3.39 -25.06 21.07
N ARG A 253 -3.87 -25.89 20.15
CA ARG A 253 -4.32 -25.48 18.81
C ARG A 253 -5.60 -24.62 18.82
N ASN A 254 -6.17 -24.30 19.98
CA ASN A 254 -7.47 -23.65 20.10
C ASN A 254 -7.42 -22.15 20.42
N SER A 255 -6.25 -21.55 20.71
CA SER A 255 -6.17 -20.13 20.99
C SER A 255 -5.92 -19.32 19.70
N LYS A 256 -6.98 -18.88 19.07
CA LYS A 256 -6.97 -18.10 17.83
C LYS A 256 -7.36 -16.67 18.17
N ASN A 257 -6.38 -15.89 18.57
CA ASN A 257 -6.60 -14.52 18.98
C ASN A 257 -6.11 -13.54 17.91
N ILE A 258 -6.71 -12.38 17.89
CA ILE A 258 -6.23 -11.23 17.12
C ILE A 258 -5.46 -10.35 18.10
N ILE A 259 -4.31 -9.86 17.66
CA ILE A 259 -3.52 -8.90 18.41
C ILE A 259 -3.28 -7.67 17.55
N SER A 260 -3.14 -6.54 18.19
CA SER A 260 -2.78 -5.28 17.55
C SER A 260 -1.55 -4.67 18.20
N PHE A 261 -0.85 -3.87 17.41
CA PHE A 261 0.23 -3.01 17.85
C PHE A 261 -0.14 -1.57 17.48
N ASP A 262 -0.34 -0.73 18.49
CA ASP A 262 -0.63 0.69 18.31
C ASP A 262 0.64 1.41 17.87
N LEU A 263 0.57 2.18 16.78
CA LEU A 263 1.75 2.86 16.24
C LEU A 263 2.10 4.14 16.98
N ALA A 264 1.15 4.72 17.72
CA ALA A 264 1.36 5.96 18.44
C ALA A 264 1.99 5.70 19.82
N ASP A 265 1.39 4.84 20.63
CA ASP A 265 1.89 4.54 21.98
C ASP A 265 2.75 3.28 22.06
N GLU A 266 2.86 2.54 20.93
CA GLU A 266 3.74 1.38 20.74
C GLU A 266 3.47 0.22 21.68
N LYS A 267 2.18 0.00 21.97
CA LYS A 267 1.73 -1.07 22.85
C LYS A 267 1.04 -2.18 22.07
N TRP A 268 1.23 -3.40 22.57
CA TRP A 268 0.52 -4.57 22.13
C TRP A 268 -0.77 -4.74 22.91
N GLU A 269 -1.85 -5.03 22.20
CA GLU A 269 -3.19 -5.24 22.77
C GLU A 269 -3.86 -6.47 22.15
N MET A 270 -4.77 -7.07 22.90
CA MET A 270 -5.66 -8.10 22.37
C MET A 270 -6.88 -7.46 21.73
N VAL A 271 -7.28 -7.98 20.59
CA VAL A 271 -8.53 -7.58 19.91
C VAL A 271 -9.50 -8.74 20.00
N GLU A 272 -10.71 -8.47 20.51
CA GLU A 272 -11.75 -9.48 20.58
C GLU A 272 -12.23 -9.85 19.18
N GLY A 273 -12.11 -11.13 18.82
CA GLY A 273 -12.57 -11.66 17.53
C GLY A 273 -14.07 -11.94 17.51
N PRO A 274 -14.62 -12.29 16.34
CA PRO A 274 -16.00 -12.74 16.23
C PRO A 274 -16.22 -14.06 16.99
N CYS A 275 -17.47 -14.42 17.20
CA CYS A 275 -17.83 -15.72 17.73
C CYS A 275 -17.60 -16.79 16.65
N TYR A 276 -16.40 -17.33 16.62
CA TYR A 276 -16.05 -18.41 15.69
C TYR A 276 -16.85 -19.69 15.99
N GLY A 277 -17.11 -20.46 14.93
CA GLY A 277 -17.69 -21.79 15.09
C GLY A 277 -16.71 -22.80 15.70
N GLU A 278 -17.25 -23.91 16.22
CA GLU A 278 -16.42 -25.04 16.63
C GLU A 278 -15.67 -25.61 15.42
N GLY A 279 -14.42 -26.05 15.62
CA GLY A 279 -13.63 -26.69 14.56
C GLY A 279 -12.91 -25.72 13.61
N THR A 280 -12.77 -24.43 13.95
CA THR A 280 -11.91 -23.49 13.20
C THR A 280 -10.49 -24.02 13.08
N ASP A 281 -9.96 -24.17 11.86
CA ASP A 281 -8.59 -24.68 11.62
C ASP A 281 -7.56 -23.58 11.89
N PHE A 282 -7.71 -22.41 11.26
CA PHE A 282 -6.84 -21.23 11.48
C PHE A 282 -7.53 -19.94 11.07
N LEU A 283 -6.93 -18.84 11.48
CA LEU A 283 -7.39 -17.48 11.18
C LEU A 283 -6.31 -16.71 10.42
N GLU A 284 -6.75 -15.78 9.58
CA GLU A 284 -5.89 -14.80 8.94
C GLU A 284 -6.52 -13.41 9.02
N VAL A 285 -5.75 -12.38 9.37
CA VAL A 285 -6.25 -11.00 9.34
C VAL A 285 -6.20 -10.43 7.94
N GLY A 286 -7.18 -9.60 7.63
CA GLY A 286 -7.27 -8.86 6.38
C GLY A 286 -7.84 -7.47 6.60
N VAL A 287 -8.05 -6.75 5.52
CA VAL A 287 -8.74 -5.46 5.48
C VAL A 287 -9.76 -5.50 4.37
N LEU A 288 -11.01 -5.19 4.69
CA LEU A 288 -12.05 -4.95 3.67
C LEU A 288 -12.37 -3.46 3.65
N ASN A 289 -12.05 -2.79 2.56
CA ASN A 289 -12.09 -1.33 2.43
C ASN A 289 -11.14 -0.64 3.42
N SER A 290 -11.61 -0.26 4.59
CA SER A 290 -10.82 0.31 5.69
C SER A 290 -11.07 -0.41 7.02
N ASP A 291 -11.91 -1.44 7.00
CA ASP A 291 -12.37 -2.14 8.20
C ASP A 291 -11.52 -3.40 8.43
N LEU A 292 -11.27 -3.70 9.70
CA LEU A 292 -10.59 -4.92 10.09
C LEU A 292 -11.41 -6.13 9.69
N SER A 293 -10.79 -7.08 9.03
CA SER A 293 -11.42 -8.33 8.65
C SER A 293 -10.63 -9.53 9.11
N VAL A 294 -11.33 -10.66 9.25
CA VAL A 294 -10.75 -11.95 9.59
C VAL A 294 -11.30 -13.01 8.66
N ILE A 295 -10.39 -13.80 8.13
CA ILE A 295 -10.71 -15.02 7.41
C ILE A 295 -10.68 -16.17 8.39
N GLU A 296 -11.80 -16.84 8.54
CA GLU A 296 -11.93 -18.07 9.32
C GLU A 296 -11.92 -19.28 8.38
N TYR A 297 -10.91 -20.12 8.52
CA TYR A 297 -10.83 -21.40 7.81
C TYR A 297 -11.41 -22.48 8.70
N ARG A 298 -12.57 -23.00 8.30
CA ARG A 298 -13.31 -24.05 9.02
C ARG A 298 -13.96 -24.98 8.02
N ARG A 299 -13.37 -26.12 7.80
CA ARG A 299 -13.91 -27.09 6.83
C ARG A 299 -15.38 -27.43 7.11
N PRO A 300 -16.25 -27.45 6.05
CA PRO A 300 -15.91 -27.28 4.63
C PRO A 300 -15.87 -25.82 4.14
N ASN A 301 -15.98 -24.80 5.00
CA ASN A 301 -16.16 -23.42 4.61
C ASN A 301 -14.96 -22.54 4.95
N ILE A 302 -14.80 -21.47 4.16
CA ILE A 302 -14.01 -20.26 4.49
C ILE A 302 -15.01 -19.13 4.71
N ASP A 303 -14.97 -18.51 5.88
CA ASP A 303 -15.82 -17.39 6.24
C ASP A 303 -15.01 -16.10 6.34
N LEU A 304 -15.51 -15.01 5.75
CA LEU A 304 -14.93 -13.66 5.88
C LEU A 304 -15.80 -12.85 6.84
N TRP A 305 -15.20 -12.43 7.94
CA TRP A 305 -15.80 -11.57 8.95
C TRP A 305 -15.23 -10.15 8.85
N VAL A 306 -16.04 -9.15 9.10
CA VAL A 306 -15.66 -7.74 9.09
C VAL A 306 -16.16 -7.07 10.35
N MET A 307 -15.30 -6.30 11.02
CA MET A 307 -15.63 -5.46 12.16
C MET A 307 -16.11 -4.11 11.64
N THR A 308 -17.42 -3.86 11.66
CA THR A 308 -18.02 -2.65 11.07
C THR A 308 -17.87 -1.41 11.97
N GLU A 309 -17.64 -1.60 13.25
CA GLU A 309 -17.29 -0.56 14.21
C GLU A 309 -16.03 -1.00 14.99
N TYR A 310 -14.92 -0.31 14.73
CA TYR A 310 -13.62 -0.72 15.26
C TYR A 310 -13.59 -0.77 16.79
N GLY A 311 -13.16 -1.90 17.35
CA GLY A 311 -13.07 -2.14 18.79
C GLY A 311 -14.36 -2.65 19.42
N VAL A 312 -15.47 -2.73 18.70
CA VAL A 312 -16.74 -3.24 19.18
C VAL A 312 -16.93 -4.69 18.73
N LYS A 313 -16.87 -5.63 19.66
CA LYS A 313 -16.98 -7.06 19.39
C LYS A 313 -18.27 -7.45 18.69
N GLU A 314 -19.37 -6.86 19.10
CA GLU A 314 -20.72 -7.13 18.58
C GLU A 314 -20.90 -6.65 17.14
N SER A 315 -19.98 -5.80 16.65
CA SER A 315 -20.00 -5.28 15.28
C SER A 315 -19.43 -6.25 14.24
N TRP A 316 -18.89 -7.40 14.65
CA TRP A 316 -18.43 -8.40 13.71
C TRP A 316 -19.59 -8.99 12.90
N MET A 317 -19.50 -8.89 11.58
CA MET A 317 -20.46 -9.42 10.64
C MET A 317 -19.79 -10.40 9.67
N LYS A 318 -20.44 -11.55 9.45
CA LYS A 318 -20.03 -12.48 8.39
C LYS A 318 -20.55 -11.95 7.05
N ILE A 319 -19.62 -11.61 6.16
CA ILE A 319 -19.92 -11.01 4.85
C ILE A 319 -19.94 -12.05 3.74
N LEU A 320 -19.10 -13.08 3.86
CA LEU A 320 -18.91 -14.10 2.84
C LEU A 320 -18.72 -15.45 3.50
N SER A 321 -19.34 -16.47 2.92
CA SER A 321 -19.08 -17.88 3.24
C SER A 321 -18.95 -18.64 1.93
N ILE A 322 -17.83 -19.30 1.71
CA ILE A 322 -17.56 -20.09 0.51
C ILE A 322 -17.12 -21.50 0.88
N GLU A 323 -17.49 -22.47 0.06
CA GLU A 323 -17.05 -23.85 0.25
C GLU A 323 -15.55 -23.98 -0.02
N TYR A 324 -14.84 -24.60 0.90
CA TYR A 324 -13.39 -24.79 0.86
C TYR A 324 -13.03 -26.04 0.07
N HIS A 325 -12.36 -25.85 -1.08
CA HIS A 325 -11.75 -26.94 -1.83
C HIS A 325 -10.25 -26.97 -1.56
N ASN A 326 -9.66 -28.14 -1.44
CA ASN A 326 -8.23 -28.31 -1.15
C ASN A 326 -7.36 -27.43 -2.04
N ASN A 327 -6.57 -26.54 -1.43
CA ASN A 327 -5.69 -25.52 -2.02
C ASN A 327 -6.30 -24.15 -2.33
N ASP A 328 -7.56 -23.91 -2.00
CA ASP A 328 -8.17 -22.58 -2.13
C ASP A 328 -7.91 -21.77 -0.86
N PHE A 329 -6.90 -20.91 -0.86
CA PHE A 329 -6.68 -19.93 0.20
C PHE A 329 -7.25 -18.59 -0.23
N LEU A 330 -8.02 -17.98 0.65
CA LEU A 330 -8.51 -16.62 0.46
C LEU A 330 -7.42 -15.67 0.93
N ASN A 331 -6.85 -14.90 0.01
CA ASN A 331 -5.76 -13.99 0.33
C ASN A 331 -6.21 -12.53 0.26
N PRO A 332 -5.75 -11.65 1.16
CA PRO A 332 -5.85 -10.22 0.94
C PRO A 332 -5.10 -9.82 -0.36
N PRO A 333 -5.50 -8.75 -1.02
CA PRO A 333 -6.42 -7.71 -0.56
C PRO A 333 -7.90 -7.99 -0.85
N PHE A 334 -8.78 -7.45 0.01
CA PHE A 334 -10.22 -7.46 -0.20
C PHE A 334 -10.74 -6.06 -0.42
N LEU A 335 -11.75 -5.94 -1.26
CA LEU A 335 -12.44 -4.67 -1.48
C LEU A 335 -13.90 -4.91 -1.83
N MET A 336 -14.80 -4.13 -1.25
CA MET A 336 -16.22 -4.14 -1.59
C MET A 336 -16.56 -2.93 -2.44
N SER A 337 -17.18 -3.16 -3.59
CA SER A 337 -17.69 -2.11 -4.46
C SER A 337 -18.94 -1.43 -3.87
N ASN A 338 -19.29 -0.25 -4.37
CA ASN A 338 -20.54 0.44 -4.00
C ASN A 338 -21.81 -0.36 -4.34
N LYS A 339 -21.69 -1.43 -5.16
CA LYS A 339 -22.79 -2.32 -5.54
C LYS A 339 -22.80 -3.61 -4.72
N GLY A 340 -22.00 -3.70 -3.65
CA GLY A 340 -21.90 -4.89 -2.80
C GLY A 340 -21.13 -6.05 -3.44
N GLU A 341 -20.37 -5.81 -4.52
CA GLU A 341 -19.52 -6.82 -5.11
C GLU A 341 -18.19 -6.86 -4.34
N ILE A 342 -17.72 -8.04 -3.96
CA ILE A 342 -16.49 -8.22 -3.19
C ILE A 342 -15.38 -8.76 -4.09
N LEU A 343 -14.31 -7.98 -4.27
CA LEU A 343 -13.08 -8.45 -4.88
C LEU A 343 -12.29 -9.27 -3.86
N VAL A 344 -11.99 -10.50 -4.21
CA VAL A 344 -11.17 -11.41 -3.42
C VAL A 344 -10.08 -12.02 -4.29
N MET A 345 -9.02 -12.49 -3.65
CA MET A 345 -8.02 -13.33 -4.31
C MET A 345 -8.12 -14.74 -3.75
N LEU A 346 -8.59 -15.68 -4.56
CA LEU A 346 -8.70 -17.09 -4.22
C LEU A 346 -7.54 -17.87 -4.86
N GLY A 347 -6.67 -18.41 -4.04
CA GLY A 347 -5.39 -18.92 -4.51
C GLY A 347 -4.56 -17.81 -5.15
N SER A 348 -4.28 -17.91 -6.43
CA SER A 348 -3.52 -16.92 -7.22
C SER A 348 -4.39 -16.15 -8.23
N THR A 349 -5.70 -16.22 -8.12
CA THR A 349 -6.63 -15.59 -9.08
C THR A 349 -7.57 -14.62 -8.39
N PHE A 350 -7.82 -13.49 -9.06
CA PHE A 350 -8.86 -12.56 -8.62
C PHE A 350 -10.24 -13.11 -8.97
N LYS A 351 -11.16 -12.97 -8.05
CA LYS A 351 -12.57 -13.28 -8.23
C LYS A 351 -13.43 -12.15 -7.67
N ILE A 352 -14.57 -11.91 -8.28
CA ILE A 352 -15.57 -10.98 -7.78
C ILE A 352 -16.76 -11.81 -7.32
N TYR A 353 -17.07 -11.71 -6.03
CA TYR A 353 -18.20 -12.37 -5.41
C TYR A 353 -19.39 -11.43 -5.36
N LYS A 354 -20.57 -11.94 -5.73
CA LYS A 354 -21.85 -11.25 -5.59
C LYS A 354 -22.98 -12.26 -5.53
N ASP A 355 -23.88 -12.10 -4.57
CA ASP A 355 -25.12 -12.87 -4.45
C ASP A 355 -24.93 -14.40 -4.57
N GLY A 356 -23.89 -14.94 -3.92
CA GLY A 356 -23.59 -16.38 -3.95
C GLY A 356 -22.78 -16.85 -5.16
N LEU A 357 -22.45 -15.97 -6.11
CA LEU A 357 -21.78 -16.33 -7.36
C LEU A 357 -20.42 -15.64 -7.50
N PHE A 358 -19.49 -16.35 -8.13
CA PHE A 358 -18.19 -15.80 -8.53
C PHE A 358 -18.15 -15.42 -10.01
N LYS A 359 -17.68 -14.21 -10.28
CA LYS A 359 -17.27 -13.74 -11.60
C LYS A 359 -15.75 -13.68 -11.65
N ASN A 360 -15.15 -14.18 -12.73
CA ASN A 360 -13.71 -14.11 -12.95
C ASN A 360 -13.39 -12.90 -13.84
N PRO A 361 -12.63 -11.88 -13.36
CA PRO A 361 -12.09 -10.84 -14.21
C PRO A 361 -11.20 -11.44 -15.30
N LYS A 362 -11.39 -11.01 -16.55
CA LYS A 362 -10.54 -11.42 -17.65
C LYS A 362 -9.34 -10.50 -17.76
N PHE A 363 -8.14 -11.04 -17.66
CA PHE A 363 -6.90 -10.27 -17.80
C PHE A 363 -6.27 -10.43 -19.17
N ILE A 364 -5.68 -9.33 -19.66
CA ILE A 364 -4.70 -9.35 -20.75
C ILE A 364 -3.33 -9.08 -20.15
N ASN A 365 -2.32 -9.83 -20.59
CA ASN A 365 -0.92 -9.73 -20.18
C ASN A 365 -0.64 -10.05 -18.70
N PHE A 366 -1.47 -10.87 -18.08
CA PHE A 366 -1.23 -11.32 -16.72
C PHE A 366 -1.60 -12.80 -16.57
N ASN A 367 -0.59 -13.65 -16.31
CA ASN A 367 -0.73 -15.08 -16.05
C ASN A 367 0.26 -15.51 -14.96
N GLY A 368 -0.13 -16.46 -14.11
CA GLY A 368 0.73 -17.10 -13.12
C GLY A 368 0.39 -16.78 -11.66
N TYR A 369 1.27 -17.24 -10.75
CA TYR A 369 1.13 -17.01 -9.31
C TYR A 369 1.15 -15.53 -8.99
N CYS A 370 0.19 -15.06 -8.20
CA CYS A 370 -0.02 -13.67 -7.88
C CYS A 370 0.04 -13.43 -6.37
N LYS A 371 0.85 -12.45 -5.96
CA LYS A 371 0.64 -11.72 -4.71
C LYS A 371 0.16 -10.34 -5.10
N ALA A 372 -0.83 -9.82 -4.41
CA ALA A 372 -1.42 -8.54 -4.75
C ALA A 372 -1.43 -7.58 -3.56
N GLU A 373 -1.47 -6.30 -3.88
CA GLU A 373 -1.60 -5.21 -2.93
C GLU A 373 -2.45 -4.10 -3.53
N ILE A 374 -3.41 -3.57 -2.77
CA ILE A 374 -4.16 -2.38 -3.16
C ILE A 374 -3.43 -1.16 -2.64
N TYR A 375 -3.26 -0.16 -3.49
CA TYR A 375 -2.69 1.11 -3.09
C TYR A 375 -3.48 2.29 -3.67
N LEU A 376 -3.41 3.42 -2.98
CA LEU A 376 -3.98 4.69 -3.41
C LEU A 376 -2.94 5.47 -4.20
N GLU A 377 -3.29 6.06 -5.35
CA GLU A 377 -2.40 7.01 -6.01
C GLU A 377 -2.27 8.28 -5.15
N SER A 378 -1.04 8.69 -4.85
CA SER A 378 -0.77 9.85 -4.00
C SER A 378 0.48 10.61 -4.40
N LEU A 379 0.58 11.85 -3.93
CA LEU A 379 1.78 12.70 -4.06
C LEU A 379 2.76 12.55 -2.88
N VAL A 380 2.45 11.68 -1.91
CA VAL A 380 3.24 11.50 -0.70
C VAL A 380 4.66 11.06 -1.04
N CYS A 381 5.64 11.77 -0.50
CA CYS A 381 7.05 11.49 -0.75
C CYS A 381 7.61 10.48 0.28
N PRO A 382 8.35 9.43 -0.14
CA PRO A 382 8.97 8.47 0.78
C PRO A 382 10.22 9.02 1.48
N PHE A 383 10.47 10.33 1.41
CA PHE A 383 11.56 11.01 2.12
C PHE A 383 10.97 11.92 3.20
N SER A 384 11.64 11.98 4.36
CA SER A 384 11.29 12.95 5.39
C SER A 384 11.40 14.37 4.83
N THR A 385 10.36 15.20 5.07
CA THR A 385 10.35 16.62 4.66
C THR A 385 11.24 17.51 5.55
N ARG A 386 11.90 16.95 6.56
CA ARG A 386 12.83 17.68 7.43
C ARG A 386 14.25 17.55 6.90
N GLY A 387 14.71 18.59 6.18
CA GLY A 387 16.12 18.80 5.89
C GLY A 387 16.44 19.02 4.42
N ASN A 388 16.17 20.18 3.93
CA ASN A 388 17.03 20.95 3.01
C ASN A 388 17.05 22.39 3.49
#